data_7e6d83abcaa3bba6180d1d922cb71def
#
_entry.id   7e6d83abcaa3bba6180d1d922cb71def
#
_cell.length_a   1.000
_cell.length_b   1.000
_cell.length_c   1.000
_cell.angle_alpha   90.00
_cell.angle_beta   90.00
_cell.angle_gamma   90.00
#
_symmetry.space_group_name_H-M   'P 1'
#
loop_
_entity.id
_entity.type
_entity.pdbx_description
1 polymer ?
#
loop_
_entity_poly.entity_id
_entity_poly.type
_entity_poly.pdbx_seq_one_letter_code
_entity_poly.pdbx_strand_id
1 'polypeptide(L)'
;MIDLEALWRHLDSLGLGDWRETIEPLVVERIAPTAHGDLPGWLQVVEQLPAAAPGRSRELLLRLAPWRKGPFSLDGIEIDAEWRSDMKWQRIKDAVEPLRGRNILDVGCGNGYYAWRIVGAGAQLVVGVDPSLRYVCQYLALRRFLGDQPAYVLPLTLEDLPAGLRTFDTVFSMGILYHRKSPLDHLSELKGCLKQGGELVLETIIVDCEEGYSLVP
;
A
#
# COMPACT_ATOMS: atom_id res chain seq x y z
N MET A 1 5.89 13.62 -6.51
CA MET A 1 5.48 12.71 -7.60
C MET A 1 5.93 11.30 -7.25
N ILE A 2 5.22 10.26 -7.64
CA ILE A 2 5.69 8.87 -7.47
C ILE A 2 6.92 8.70 -8.34
N ASP A 3 8.00 8.16 -7.75
CA ASP A 3 9.22 7.84 -8.50
C ASP A 3 9.01 6.53 -9.28
N LEU A 4 8.36 6.64 -10.43
CA LEU A 4 8.07 5.49 -11.28
C LEU A 4 9.34 4.91 -11.90
N GLU A 5 10.37 5.71 -12.18
CA GLU A 5 11.62 5.21 -12.73
C GLU A 5 12.35 4.26 -11.77
N ALA A 6 12.33 4.56 -10.47
CA ALA A 6 12.89 3.64 -9.47
C ALA A 6 12.08 2.35 -9.37
N LEU A 7 10.74 2.44 -9.46
CA LEU A 7 9.86 1.27 -9.50
C LEU A 7 10.16 0.41 -10.74
N TRP A 8 10.22 1.03 -11.92
CA TRP A 8 10.46 0.29 -13.17
C TRP A 8 11.79 -0.43 -13.15
N ARG A 9 12.87 0.21 -12.70
CA ARG A 9 14.18 -0.46 -12.53
C ARG A 9 14.08 -1.70 -11.65
N HIS A 10 13.30 -1.66 -10.55
CA HIS A 10 13.09 -2.82 -9.71
C HIS A 10 12.30 -3.91 -10.44
N LEU A 11 11.21 -3.56 -11.11
CA LEU A 11 10.39 -4.52 -11.85
C LEU A 11 11.16 -5.13 -13.02
N ASP A 12 11.95 -4.36 -13.76
CA ASP A 12 12.82 -4.84 -14.84
C ASP A 12 13.82 -5.89 -14.33
N SER A 13 14.41 -5.65 -13.15
CA SER A 13 15.34 -6.61 -12.53
C SER A 13 14.70 -7.93 -12.14
N LEU A 14 13.36 -7.96 -12.03
CA LEU A 14 12.55 -9.15 -11.75
C LEU A 14 11.95 -9.79 -13.01
N GLY A 15 12.25 -9.25 -14.19
CA GLY A 15 11.66 -9.71 -15.44
C GLY A 15 10.22 -9.27 -15.66
N LEU A 16 9.81 -8.18 -15.04
CA LEU A 16 8.44 -7.65 -15.05
C LEU A 16 8.34 -6.34 -15.84
N GLY A 17 9.26 -6.09 -16.75
CA GLY A 17 9.27 -4.89 -17.59
C GLY A 17 7.96 -4.67 -18.36
N ASP A 18 7.32 -5.74 -18.78
CA ASP A 18 6.03 -5.71 -19.49
C ASP A 18 4.90 -5.05 -18.65
N TRP A 19 5.03 -5.00 -17.32
CA TRP A 19 4.07 -4.30 -16.48
C TRP A 19 4.01 -2.81 -16.77
N ARG A 20 5.13 -2.23 -17.16
CA ARG A 20 5.23 -0.82 -17.47
C ARG A 20 4.19 -0.41 -18.51
N GLU A 21 4.04 -1.18 -19.57
CA GLU A 21 3.11 -0.89 -20.68
C GLU A 21 1.65 -0.87 -20.20
N THR A 22 1.31 -1.72 -19.24
CA THR A 22 -0.06 -1.83 -18.72
C THR A 22 -0.33 -0.82 -17.59
N ILE A 23 0.61 -0.68 -16.65
CA ILE A 23 0.38 0.03 -15.38
C ILE A 23 0.71 1.51 -15.48
N GLU A 24 1.78 1.91 -16.21
CA GLU A 24 2.22 3.30 -16.25
C GLU A 24 1.14 4.24 -16.79
N PRO A 25 0.42 3.94 -17.89
CA PRO A 25 -0.65 4.80 -18.39
C PRO A 25 -1.76 5.02 -17.33
N LEU A 26 -2.16 3.97 -16.62
CA LEU A 26 -3.18 4.03 -15.57
C LEU A 26 -2.73 4.89 -14.39
N VAL A 27 -1.48 4.71 -13.95
CA VAL A 27 -0.93 5.52 -12.86
C VAL A 27 -0.86 6.99 -13.26
N VAL A 28 -0.35 7.30 -14.45
CA VAL A 28 -0.24 8.67 -14.96
C VAL A 28 -1.60 9.34 -15.04
N GLU A 29 -2.61 8.64 -15.59
CA GLU A 29 -3.97 9.14 -15.67
C GLU A 29 -4.56 9.46 -14.28
N ARG A 30 -4.40 8.53 -13.33
CA ARG A 30 -4.99 8.65 -11.99
C ARG A 30 -4.33 9.67 -11.08
N ILE A 31 -3.06 10.01 -11.31
CA ILE A 31 -2.38 11.09 -10.58
C ILE A 31 -2.40 12.44 -11.32
N ALA A 32 -3.07 12.51 -12.46
CA ALA A 32 -3.25 13.78 -13.15
C ALA A 32 -4.00 14.78 -12.24
N PRO A 33 -3.62 16.06 -12.22
CA PRO A 33 -4.27 17.07 -11.35
C PRO A 33 -5.79 17.16 -11.47
N THR A 34 -6.32 16.73 -12.60
CA THR A 34 -7.77 16.71 -12.91
C THR A 34 -8.49 15.47 -12.37
N ALA A 35 -7.77 14.46 -11.90
CA ALA A 35 -8.35 13.18 -11.45
C ALA A 35 -9.19 13.31 -10.16
N HIS A 36 -8.87 14.29 -9.30
CA HIS A 36 -9.63 14.58 -8.08
C HIS A 36 -9.49 16.04 -7.68
N GLY A 37 -10.59 16.68 -7.25
CA GLY A 37 -10.60 18.11 -6.92
C GLY A 37 -9.59 18.53 -5.86
N ASP A 38 -9.33 17.70 -4.86
CA ASP A 38 -8.38 17.99 -3.78
C ASP A 38 -6.92 17.61 -4.11
N LEU A 39 -6.69 16.85 -5.18
CA LEU A 39 -5.36 16.30 -5.50
C LEU A 39 -4.29 17.39 -5.66
N PRO A 40 -4.54 18.52 -6.35
CA PRO A 40 -3.55 19.59 -6.45
C PRO A 40 -3.11 20.11 -5.08
N GLY A 41 -4.06 20.25 -4.13
CA GLY A 41 -3.78 20.70 -2.77
C GLY A 41 -2.96 19.68 -1.98
N TRP A 42 -3.23 18.39 -2.13
CA TRP A 42 -2.44 17.34 -1.49
C TRP A 42 -1.03 17.23 -2.05
N LEU A 43 -0.86 17.34 -3.37
CA LEU A 43 0.46 17.33 -4.01
C LEU A 43 1.29 18.56 -3.58
N GLN A 44 0.68 19.72 -3.46
CA GLN A 44 1.34 20.92 -2.94
C GLN A 44 1.85 20.72 -1.50
N VAL A 45 1.09 20.00 -0.67
CA VAL A 45 1.55 19.61 0.68
C VAL A 45 2.81 18.75 0.58
N VAL A 46 2.81 17.73 -0.25
CA VAL A 46 3.97 16.81 -0.43
C VAL A 46 5.21 17.58 -0.91
N GLU A 47 5.05 18.56 -1.80
CA GLU A 47 6.16 19.38 -2.31
C GLU A 47 6.79 20.27 -1.24
N GLN A 48 5.98 20.81 -0.33
CA GLN A 48 6.44 21.73 0.72
C GLN A 48 7.15 21.03 1.89
N LEU A 49 6.91 19.73 2.12
CA LEU A 49 7.37 19.02 3.31
C LEU A 49 8.88 19.02 3.53
N PRO A 50 9.75 18.80 2.53
CA PRO A 50 11.20 18.64 2.79
C PRO A 50 11.88 19.89 3.32
N ALA A 51 11.36 21.07 3.02
CA ALA A 51 11.95 22.37 3.39
C ALA A 51 11.26 23.03 4.57
N ALA A 52 10.22 22.41 5.13
CA ALA A 52 9.41 23.00 6.18
C ALA A 52 10.04 22.78 7.57
N ALA A 53 9.96 23.80 8.44
CA ALA A 53 10.31 23.64 9.86
C ALA A 53 9.33 22.62 10.53
N PRO A 54 9.72 21.96 11.65
CA PRO A 54 8.94 20.90 12.27
C PRO A 54 7.47 21.26 12.56
N GLY A 55 7.19 22.45 13.10
CA GLY A 55 5.83 22.92 13.36
C GLY A 55 5.00 23.06 12.09
N ARG A 56 5.61 23.60 11.04
CA ARG A 56 4.97 23.72 9.72
C ARG A 56 4.75 22.36 9.06
N SER A 57 5.69 21.45 9.21
CA SER A 57 5.54 20.09 8.70
C SER A 57 4.34 19.38 9.32
N ARG A 58 4.12 19.56 10.63
CA ARG A 58 2.93 19.02 11.32
C ARG A 58 1.62 19.57 10.73
N GLU A 59 1.53 20.89 10.53
CA GLU A 59 0.36 21.52 9.91
C GLU A 59 0.08 20.97 8.50
N LEU A 60 1.13 20.83 7.68
CA LEU A 60 1.04 20.28 6.33
C LEU A 60 0.53 18.84 6.35
N LEU A 61 1.08 17.98 7.22
CA LEU A 61 0.65 16.59 7.35
C LEU A 61 -0.82 16.47 7.80
N LEU A 62 -1.29 17.38 8.68
CA LEU A 62 -2.70 17.43 9.09
C LEU A 62 -3.65 17.81 7.94
N ARG A 63 -3.20 18.52 6.93
CA ARG A 63 -4.00 18.80 5.71
C ARG A 63 -4.28 17.55 4.86
N LEU A 64 -3.54 16.47 5.07
CA LEU A 64 -3.79 15.18 4.44
C LEU A 64 -4.72 14.27 5.25
N ALA A 65 -5.22 14.73 6.40
CA ALA A 65 -6.16 13.97 7.22
C ALA A 65 -7.48 13.63 6.47
N PRO A 66 -8.20 12.57 6.87
CA PRO A 66 -7.92 11.70 8.00
C PRO A 66 -6.80 10.68 7.72
N TRP A 67 -5.99 10.40 8.74
CA TRP A 67 -4.98 9.34 8.73
C TRP A 67 -5.64 8.07 9.30
N ARG A 68 -5.90 7.09 8.44
CA ARG A 68 -6.57 5.87 8.88
C ARG A 68 -5.62 4.83 9.44
N LYS A 69 -4.52 4.55 8.73
CA LYS A 69 -3.47 3.62 9.19
C LYS A 69 -2.34 4.41 9.85
N GLY A 70 -1.84 3.91 10.97
CA GLY A 70 -0.77 4.51 11.77
C GLY A 70 -0.64 3.81 13.13
N PRO A 71 -0.10 4.47 14.16
CA PRO A 71 0.43 5.85 14.18
C PRO A 71 1.78 5.99 13.48
N PHE A 72 2.21 7.24 13.22
CA PHE A 72 3.55 7.53 12.73
C PHE A 72 4.26 8.50 13.66
N SER A 73 5.58 8.31 13.81
CA SER A 73 6.50 9.25 14.45
C SER A 73 7.57 9.63 13.46
N LEU A 74 7.62 10.89 13.05
CA LEU A 74 8.45 11.41 11.97
C LEU A 74 9.22 12.64 12.46
N ASP A 75 10.51 12.50 12.72
CA ASP A 75 11.37 13.60 13.19
C ASP A 75 10.76 14.40 14.36
N GLY A 76 10.16 13.69 15.33
CA GLY A 76 9.49 14.30 16.50
C GLY A 76 8.06 14.79 16.22
N ILE A 77 7.51 14.55 15.03
CA ILE A 77 6.10 14.83 14.71
C ILE A 77 5.29 13.56 14.90
N GLU A 78 4.37 13.60 15.87
CA GLU A 78 3.45 12.50 16.11
C GLU A 78 2.18 12.68 15.28
N ILE A 79 1.82 11.64 14.51
CA ILE A 79 0.57 11.56 13.75
C ILE A 79 -0.23 10.38 14.29
N ASP A 80 -1.32 10.70 14.99
CA ASP A 80 -2.29 9.71 15.39
C ASP A 80 -3.13 9.24 14.19
N ALA A 81 -3.74 8.07 14.31
CA ALA A 81 -4.52 7.46 13.25
C ALA A 81 -5.77 6.78 13.82
N GLU A 82 -6.80 6.67 12.98
CA GLU A 82 -8.05 6.00 13.35
C GLU A 82 -7.83 4.53 13.74
N TRP A 83 -6.94 3.84 13.05
CA TRP A 83 -6.66 2.43 13.28
C TRP A 83 -5.25 2.22 13.82
N ARG A 84 -5.17 1.44 14.87
CA ARG A 84 -3.91 1.03 15.50
C ARG A 84 -3.24 -0.07 14.68
N SER A 85 -2.68 0.35 13.55
CA SER A 85 -1.99 -0.56 12.62
C SER A 85 -0.71 -1.17 13.22
N ASP A 86 -0.11 -0.47 14.19
CA ASP A 86 1.01 -0.95 15.00
C ASP A 86 0.64 -2.21 15.79
N MET A 87 -0.54 -2.22 16.42
CA MET A 87 -1.05 -3.38 17.17
C MET A 87 -1.35 -4.56 16.23
N LYS A 88 -1.93 -4.30 15.06
CA LYS A 88 -2.15 -5.33 14.04
C LYS A 88 -0.82 -5.91 13.57
N TRP A 89 0.17 -5.07 13.26
CA TRP A 89 1.49 -5.51 12.84
C TRP A 89 2.15 -6.43 13.89
N GLN A 90 2.07 -6.05 15.18
CA GLN A 90 2.63 -6.88 16.25
C GLN A 90 2.00 -8.28 16.33
N ARG A 91 0.72 -8.43 15.98
CA ARG A 91 0.06 -9.75 15.97
C ARG A 91 0.47 -10.63 14.80
N ILE A 92 0.77 -10.03 13.64
CA ILE A 92 1.01 -10.81 12.41
C ILE A 92 2.49 -11.04 12.11
N LYS A 93 3.39 -10.13 12.52
CA LYS A 93 4.81 -10.12 12.10
C LYS A 93 5.56 -11.43 12.41
N ASP A 94 5.19 -12.11 13.48
CA ASP A 94 5.82 -13.36 13.93
C ASP A 94 5.06 -14.62 13.44
N ALA A 95 3.90 -14.42 12.81
CA ALA A 95 3.05 -15.48 12.27
C ALA A 95 3.22 -15.65 10.75
N VAL A 96 3.85 -14.68 10.07
CA VAL A 96 4.14 -14.76 8.64
C VAL A 96 5.55 -15.30 8.41
N GLU A 97 5.75 -15.91 7.25
CA GLU A 97 7.08 -16.36 6.84
C GLU A 97 8.08 -15.18 6.81
N PRO A 98 9.38 -15.42 7.06
CA PRO A 98 10.38 -14.36 7.06
C PRO A 98 10.37 -13.52 5.79
N LEU A 99 10.17 -12.22 5.93
CA LEU A 99 9.98 -11.29 4.79
C LEU A 99 11.30 -10.87 4.12
N ARG A 100 12.44 -11.17 4.73
CA ARG A 100 13.77 -10.80 4.20
C ARG A 100 13.99 -11.35 2.79
N GLY A 101 14.32 -10.43 1.86
CA GLY A 101 14.63 -10.76 0.47
C GLY A 101 13.42 -11.11 -0.38
N ARG A 102 12.19 -11.03 0.15
CA ARG A 102 10.95 -11.32 -0.57
C ARG A 102 10.44 -10.14 -1.37
N ASN A 103 9.75 -10.42 -2.47
CA ASN A 103 8.94 -9.49 -3.23
C ASN A 103 7.49 -9.59 -2.75
N ILE A 104 6.95 -8.46 -2.33
CA ILE A 104 5.67 -8.39 -1.62
C ILE A 104 4.67 -7.56 -2.40
N LEU A 105 3.42 -8.02 -2.50
CA LEU A 105 2.27 -7.23 -2.91
C LEU A 105 1.40 -6.94 -1.68
N ASP A 106 1.03 -5.67 -1.46
CA ASP A 106 0.11 -5.24 -0.40
C ASP A 106 -1.17 -4.65 -1.04
N VAL A 107 -2.25 -5.44 -1.04
CA VAL A 107 -3.53 -5.06 -1.64
C VAL A 107 -4.39 -4.31 -0.62
N GLY A 108 -4.85 -3.11 -1.00
CA GLY A 108 -5.51 -2.19 -0.08
C GLY A 108 -4.53 -1.64 0.95
N CYS A 109 -3.33 -1.29 0.47
CA CYS A 109 -2.21 -0.87 1.32
C CYS A 109 -2.48 0.43 2.09
N GLY A 110 -3.48 1.22 1.68
CA GLY A 110 -3.74 2.54 2.24
C GLY A 110 -2.55 3.47 2.03
N ASN A 111 -2.15 4.16 3.09
CA ASN A 111 -0.99 5.05 3.08
C ASN A 111 0.38 4.33 3.17
N GLY A 112 0.40 3.01 2.94
CA GLY A 112 1.62 2.23 2.94
C GLY A 112 2.17 1.91 4.34
N TYR A 113 1.40 2.03 5.42
CA TYR A 113 1.89 1.72 6.77
C TYR A 113 2.58 0.36 6.84
N TYR A 114 1.92 -0.68 6.32
CA TYR A 114 2.52 -2.03 6.33
C TYR A 114 3.66 -2.15 5.33
N ALA A 115 3.60 -1.48 4.19
CA ALA A 115 4.72 -1.46 3.23
C ALA A 115 6.03 -0.98 3.89
N TRP A 116 5.98 0.08 4.70
CA TRP A 116 7.14 0.56 5.47
C TRP A 116 7.61 -0.46 6.52
N ARG A 117 6.67 -1.13 7.21
CA ARG A 117 7.01 -2.19 8.19
C ARG A 117 7.66 -3.40 7.52
N ILE A 118 7.15 -3.80 6.38
CA ILE A 118 7.60 -4.93 5.57
C ILE A 118 9.02 -4.67 5.03
N VAL A 119 9.28 -3.47 4.50
CA VAL A 119 10.65 -3.08 4.11
C VAL A 119 11.59 -3.05 5.31
N GLY A 120 11.13 -2.52 6.45
CA GLY A 120 11.88 -2.56 7.70
C GLY A 120 12.20 -3.97 8.20
N ALA A 121 11.41 -4.97 7.81
CA ALA A 121 11.68 -6.39 8.05
C ALA A 121 12.63 -7.02 7.01
N GLY A 122 13.12 -6.24 6.04
CA GLY A 122 14.13 -6.63 5.06
C GLY A 122 13.58 -7.16 3.74
N ALA A 123 12.33 -6.89 3.39
CA ALA A 123 11.80 -7.22 2.07
C ALA A 123 12.62 -6.55 0.96
N GLN A 124 12.76 -7.24 -0.18
CA GLN A 124 13.50 -6.76 -1.33
C GLN A 124 12.70 -5.68 -2.08
N LEU A 125 11.40 -5.88 -2.21
CA LEU A 125 10.47 -4.98 -2.90
C LEU A 125 9.09 -5.10 -2.27
N VAL A 126 8.42 -3.97 -2.09
CA VAL A 126 7.00 -3.91 -1.75
C VAL A 126 6.26 -3.06 -2.77
N VAL A 127 5.29 -3.66 -3.45
CA VAL A 127 4.34 -2.95 -4.29
C VAL A 127 2.99 -2.92 -3.56
N GLY A 128 2.55 -1.74 -3.16
CA GLY A 128 1.24 -1.52 -2.59
C GLY A 128 0.27 -0.98 -3.63
N VAL A 129 -0.97 -1.44 -3.63
CA VAL A 129 -2.04 -0.90 -4.48
C VAL A 129 -3.21 -0.44 -3.61
N ASP A 130 -3.65 0.80 -3.86
CA ASP A 130 -4.84 1.39 -3.22
C ASP A 130 -5.40 2.50 -4.12
N PRO A 131 -6.69 2.47 -4.49
CA PRO A 131 -7.26 3.47 -5.41
C PRO A 131 -7.41 4.87 -4.80
N SER A 132 -7.23 5.03 -3.49
CA SER A 132 -7.41 6.30 -2.80
C SER A 132 -6.22 7.24 -3.01
N LEU A 133 -6.42 8.29 -3.81
CA LEU A 133 -5.38 9.30 -4.07
C LEU A 133 -4.90 10.02 -2.81
N ARG A 134 -5.77 10.19 -1.80
CA ARG A 134 -5.36 10.74 -0.51
C ARG A 134 -4.32 9.85 0.17
N TYR A 135 -4.51 8.54 0.16
CA TYR A 135 -3.55 7.62 0.76
C TYR A 135 -2.23 7.58 -0.01
N VAL A 136 -2.30 7.67 -1.33
CA VAL A 136 -1.09 7.81 -2.15
C VAL A 136 -0.33 9.10 -1.78
N CYS A 137 -1.03 10.23 -1.60
CA CYS A 137 -0.40 11.49 -1.16
C CYS A 137 0.16 11.39 0.28
N GLN A 138 -0.53 10.68 1.19
CA GLN A 138 0.00 10.39 2.52
C GLN A 138 1.29 9.55 2.45
N TYR A 139 1.31 8.50 1.62
CA TYR A 139 2.52 7.71 1.36
C TYR A 139 3.66 8.58 0.81
N LEU A 140 3.38 9.44 -0.17
CA LEU A 140 4.38 10.35 -0.73
C LEU A 140 4.91 11.33 0.32
N ALA A 141 4.05 11.82 1.20
CA ALA A 141 4.44 12.66 2.33
C ALA A 141 5.36 11.91 3.31
N LEU A 142 5.03 10.66 3.66
CA LEU A 142 5.87 9.81 4.51
C LEU A 142 7.23 9.55 3.87
N ARG A 143 7.27 9.30 2.56
CA ARG A 143 8.52 9.08 1.81
C ARG A 143 9.48 10.26 1.91
N ARG A 144 8.98 11.51 2.08
CA ARG A 144 9.82 12.70 2.27
C ARG A 144 10.65 12.66 3.56
N PHE A 145 10.18 11.92 4.57
CA PHE A 145 10.89 11.71 5.85
C PHE A 145 11.69 10.41 5.86
N LEU A 146 11.16 9.35 5.26
CA LEU A 146 11.74 8.02 5.33
C LEU A 146 12.78 7.75 4.23
N GLY A 147 12.88 8.66 3.24
CA GLY A 147 13.80 8.54 2.12
C GLY A 147 13.39 7.47 1.10
N ASP A 148 14.32 7.21 0.17
CA ASP A 148 14.12 6.21 -0.88
C ASP A 148 14.28 4.80 -0.31
N GLN A 149 13.17 4.09 -0.31
CA GLN A 149 13.07 2.70 0.10
C GLN A 149 12.37 1.89 -1.01
N PRO A 150 12.62 0.59 -1.11
CA PRO A 150 12.00 -0.28 -2.12
C PRO A 150 10.52 -0.59 -1.80
N ALA A 151 9.76 0.44 -1.43
CA ALA A 151 8.33 0.41 -1.19
C ALA A 151 7.66 1.42 -2.12
N TYR A 152 6.62 0.98 -2.84
CA TYR A 152 5.90 1.82 -3.80
C TYR A 152 4.40 1.63 -3.58
N VAL A 153 3.66 2.74 -3.46
CA VAL A 153 2.20 2.75 -3.38
C VAL A 153 1.64 3.36 -4.64
N LEU A 154 0.84 2.59 -5.35
CA LEU A 154 0.24 2.95 -6.63
C LEU A 154 -1.26 3.19 -6.50
N PRO A 155 -1.82 4.16 -7.23
CA PRO A 155 -3.26 4.46 -7.22
C PRO A 155 -4.05 3.44 -8.06
N LEU A 156 -3.91 2.16 -7.73
CA LEU A 156 -4.44 1.04 -8.49
C LEU A 156 -5.30 0.14 -7.59
N THR A 157 -6.19 -0.61 -8.21
CA THR A 157 -6.87 -1.75 -7.59
C THR A 157 -6.15 -3.05 -7.96
N LEU A 158 -6.54 -4.17 -7.36
CA LEU A 158 -6.00 -5.48 -7.72
C LEU A 158 -6.33 -5.85 -9.18
N GLU A 159 -7.52 -5.49 -9.63
CA GLU A 159 -8.04 -5.76 -10.98
C GLU A 159 -7.29 -4.99 -12.08
N ASP A 160 -6.60 -3.92 -11.74
CA ASP A 160 -5.76 -3.17 -12.68
C ASP A 160 -4.42 -3.87 -12.95
N LEU A 161 -4.04 -4.81 -12.10
CA LEU A 161 -2.80 -5.55 -12.28
C LEU A 161 -2.97 -6.63 -13.35
N PRO A 162 -1.91 -6.95 -14.13
CA PRO A 162 -1.97 -8.04 -15.09
C PRO A 162 -2.37 -9.37 -14.43
N ALA A 163 -3.23 -10.12 -15.07
CA ALA A 163 -3.68 -11.42 -14.54
C ALA A 163 -2.54 -12.46 -14.51
N GLY A 164 -2.53 -13.31 -13.50
CA GLY A 164 -1.65 -14.46 -13.44
C GLY A 164 -0.16 -14.12 -13.29
N LEU A 165 0.15 -13.04 -12.60
CA LEU A 165 1.50 -12.50 -12.41
C LEU A 165 2.51 -13.50 -11.87
N ARG A 166 2.12 -14.33 -10.91
CA ARG A 166 2.97 -15.37 -10.28
C ARG A 166 4.36 -14.90 -9.86
N THR A 167 4.43 -13.69 -9.31
CA THR A 167 5.69 -12.96 -9.11
C THR A 167 6.02 -12.73 -7.64
N PHE A 168 4.99 -12.58 -6.80
CA PHE A 168 5.19 -12.22 -5.42
C PHE A 168 5.40 -13.44 -4.53
N ASP A 169 6.36 -13.35 -3.62
CA ASP A 169 6.62 -14.37 -2.60
C ASP A 169 5.55 -14.37 -1.52
N THR A 170 5.03 -13.17 -1.18
CA THR A 170 3.94 -12.99 -0.23
C THR A 170 2.98 -11.93 -0.75
N VAL A 171 1.69 -12.17 -0.60
CA VAL A 171 0.63 -11.19 -0.90
C VAL A 171 -0.12 -10.90 0.40
N PHE A 172 -0.20 -9.62 0.77
CA PHE A 172 -1.02 -9.15 1.88
C PHE A 172 -2.36 -8.65 1.35
N SER A 173 -3.46 -9.06 2.00
CA SER A 173 -4.81 -8.53 1.78
C SER A 173 -5.50 -8.43 3.13
N MET A 174 -5.32 -7.28 3.79
CA MET A 174 -5.76 -7.07 5.17
C MET A 174 -6.85 -6.01 5.25
N GLY A 175 -8.06 -6.42 5.61
CA GLY A 175 -9.21 -5.53 5.72
C GLY A 175 -9.88 -5.22 4.39
N ILE A 176 -9.77 -6.09 3.39
CA ILE A 176 -10.29 -5.88 2.02
C ILE A 176 -11.41 -6.84 1.67
N LEU A 177 -11.32 -8.10 2.10
CA LEU A 177 -12.21 -9.17 1.63
C LEU A 177 -13.70 -8.84 1.84
N TYR A 178 -14.05 -8.23 2.96
CA TYR A 178 -15.44 -7.85 3.29
C TYR A 178 -15.96 -6.63 2.49
N HIS A 179 -15.13 -5.99 1.66
CA HIS A 179 -15.54 -4.96 0.71
C HIS A 179 -15.76 -5.53 -0.71
N ARG A 180 -15.51 -6.83 -0.91
CA ARG A 180 -15.56 -7.46 -2.23
C ARG A 180 -16.92 -8.10 -2.49
N LYS A 181 -17.50 -7.82 -3.66
CA LYS A 181 -18.77 -8.44 -4.10
C LYS A 181 -18.63 -9.94 -4.28
N SER A 182 -17.48 -10.40 -4.76
CA SER A 182 -17.14 -11.82 -4.91
C SER A 182 -15.86 -12.13 -4.14
N PRO A 183 -15.95 -12.60 -2.89
CA PRO A 183 -14.77 -12.97 -2.12
C PRO A 183 -13.93 -14.08 -2.77
N LEU A 184 -14.57 -15.03 -3.46
CA LEU A 184 -13.89 -16.14 -4.12
C LEU A 184 -13.08 -15.67 -5.33
N ASP A 185 -13.61 -14.73 -6.13
CA ASP A 185 -12.87 -14.15 -7.26
C ASP A 185 -11.67 -13.38 -6.74
N HIS A 186 -11.86 -12.58 -5.69
CA HIS A 186 -10.76 -11.87 -5.04
C HIS A 186 -9.64 -12.82 -4.57
N LEU A 187 -9.98 -13.92 -3.91
CA LEU A 187 -9.01 -14.93 -3.50
C LEU A 187 -8.30 -15.59 -4.70
N SER A 188 -9.00 -15.80 -5.80
CA SER A 188 -8.43 -16.33 -7.05
C SER A 188 -7.46 -15.34 -7.68
N GLU A 189 -7.78 -14.05 -7.70
CA GLU A 189 -6.90 -12.98 -8.19
C GLU A 189 -5.63 -12.86 -7.33
N LEU A 190 -5.78 -12.85 -6.00
CA LEU A 190 -4.63 -12.84 -5.06
C LEU A 190 -3.72 -14.05 -5.29
N LYS A 191 -4.31 -15.25 -5.46
CA LYS A 191 -3.56 -16.47 -5.79
C LYS A 191 -2.82 -16.33 -7.13
N GLY A 192 -3.43 -15.68 -8.11
CA GLY A 192 -2.81 -15.38 -9.40
C GLY A 192 -1.55 -14.51 -9.31
N CYS A 193 -1.43 -13.69 -8.28
CA CYS A 193 -0.27 -12.85 -8.04
C CYS A 193 0.90 -13.60 -7.39
N LEU A 194 0.62 -14.72 -6.69
CA LEU A 194 1.62 -15.49 -5.93
C LEU A 194 2.46 -16.39 -6.83
N LYS A 195 3.75 -16.46 -6.54
CA LYS A 195 4.62 -17.55 -7.01
C LYS A 195 4.10 -18.91 -6.52
N GLN A 196 4.55 -19.98 -7.18
CA GLN A 196 4.30 -21.33 -6.66
C GLN A 196 4.95 -21.48 -5.26
N GLY A 197 4.16 -21.88 -4.28
CA GLY A 197 4.58 -21.97 -2.88
C GLY A 197 4.64 -20.64 -2.15
N GLY A 198 4.17 -19.55 -2.77
CA GLY A 198 4.04 -18.25 -2.12
C GLY A 198 2.94 -18.23 -1.05
N GLU A 199 2.99 -17.25 -0.17
CA GLU A 199 2.12 -17.10 1.00
C GLU A 199 1.09 -15.98 0.81
N LEU A 200 -0.18 -16.24 1.15
CA LEU A 200 -1.22 -15.22 1.29
C LEU A 200 -1.43 -14.90 2.77
N VAL A 201 -1.22 -13.65 3.13
CA VAL A 201 -1.57 -13.11 4.45
C VAL A 201 -2.93 -12.41 4.32
N LEU A 202 -3.97 -13.13 4.74
CA LEU A 202 -5.35 -12.64 4.68
C LEU A 202 -5.83 -12.27 6.09
N GLU A 203 -6.38 -11.06 6.22
CA GLU A 203 -7.09 -10.66 7.43
C GLU A 203 -8.45 -10.09 7.06
N THR A 204 -9.48 -10.58 7.72
CA THR A 204 -10.87 -10.17 7.47
C THR A 204 -11.70 -10.24 8.74
N ILE A 205 -12.90 -9.68 8.68
CA ILE A 205 -13.88 -9.80 9.74
C ILE A 205 -14.43 -11.21 9.72
N ILE A 206 -14.51 -11.82 10.89
CA ILE A 206 -15.21 -13.09 11.12
C ILE A 206 -16.30 -12.88 12.15
N VAL A 207 -17.31 -13.73 12.13
CA VAL A 207 -18.36 -13.77 13.14
C VAL A 207 -18.36 -15.17 13.77
N ASP A 208 -18.45 -15.19 15.09
CA ASP A 208 -18.64 -16.43 15.84
C ASP A 208 -20.14 -16.72 15.92
N CYS A 209 -20.61 -17.64 15.07
CA CYS A 209 -22.02 -17.97 14.93
C CYS A 209 -22.18 -19.44 14.52
N GLU A 210 -23.43 -19.92 14.58
CA GLU A 210 -23.81 -21.27 14.15
C GLU A 210 -23.52 -21.48 12.65
N GLU A 211 -23.37 -22.75 12.25
CA GLU A 211 -23.11 -23.13 10.87
C GLU A 211 -24.16 -22.56 9.90
N GLY A 212 -23.70 -22.16 8.71
CA GLY A 212 -24.55 -21.66 7.63
C GLY A 212 -24.82 -20.16 7.65
N TYR A 213 -24.25 -19.40 8.59
CA TYR A 213 -24.33 -17.95 8.61
C TYR A 213 -23.25 -17.33 7.74
N SER A 214 -23.60 -16.32 6.94
CA SER A 214 -22.64 -15.53 6.17
C SER A 214 -22.92 -14.04 6.29
N LEU A 215 -21.89 -13.24 6.43
CA LEU A 215 -21.96 -11.78 6.30
C LEU A 215 -21.72 -11.41 4.85
N VAL A 216 -22.71 -10.73 4.26
CA VAL A 216 -22.60 -10.19 2.89
C VAL A 216 -22.57 -8.66 3.01
N PRO A 217 -21.63 -7.95 2.35
CA PRO A 217 -21.56 -6.50 2.35
C PRO A 217 -22.74 -5.84 1.64
#